data_f5f3a5a3106880506b170118319ad5f9
#
_entry.id   f5f3a5a3106880506b170118319ad5f9
#
_cell.length_a   1.000
_cell.length_b   1.000
_cell.length_c   1.000
_cell.angle_alpha   90.00
_cell.angle_beta   90.00
_cell.angle_gamma   90.00
#
_symmetry.space_group_name_H-M   'P 1'
#
loop_
_entity.id
_entity.type
_entity.pdbx_description
1 polymer ?
#
loop_
_entity_poly.entity_id
_entity_poly.type
_entity_poly.pdbx_seq_one_letter_code
_entity_poly.pdbx_strand_id
1 'polypeptide(L)'
;MSAFCLTESQAGSDAGAIAATAVRDGDTYVLNGTKQWITNAGEAEFYTVIALTDRAKGTRGVSALVVEKNDPGISFGKKEKKMGIRASVTREVVLEDCRVPKDRLIGKEGLGFIVTMKTLDNARPGAGALAVGLAQGALDEAASFAKERHQFGVPIFSFQAVQHLLADMATRIEAARALVYAVARYIDSGPKDYCKEGAMAKLFPTDMAMQVTVDAVQVMGGHGYMREYPVEKMMRDAKILQIYEGTNQIMRNIIGLALNKEYSRKK
;
A
#
# COMPACT_ATOMS: atom_id res chain seq x y z
N MET A 1 14.40 10.83 -4.75
CA MET A 1 13.54 9.74 -4.19
C MET A 1 13.06 10.20 -2.82
N SER A 2 11.82 9.83 -2.43
CA SER A 2 11.25 10.20 -1.13
C SER A 2 10.73 8.99 -0.37
N ALA A 3 10.55 9.14 0.95
CA ALA A 3 9.97 8.14 1.83
C ALA A 3 8.85 8.75 2.70
N PHE A 4 7.84 7.97 3.03
CA PHE A 4 6.72 8.38 3.87
C PHE A 4 6.77 7.62 5.20
N CYS A 5 6.94 8.35 6.30
CA CYS A 5 7.23 7.81 7.62
C CYS A 5 6.05 8.00 8.57
N LEU A 6 5.04 7.13 8.48
CA LEU A 6 3.87 7.12 9.35
C LEU A 6 3.97 6.02 10.41
N THR A 7 4.10 4.78 9.98
CA THR A 7 3.96 3.56 10.79
C THR A 7 5.02 3.46 11.89
N GLU A 8 4.60 2.99 13.06
CA GLU A 8 5.45 2.65 14.20
C GLU A 8 5.12 1.23 14.68
N SER A 9 5.95 0.63 15.53
CA SER A 9 5.77 -0.74 16.01
C SER A 9 4.40 -0.99 16.67
N GLN A 10 3.85 0.03 17.36
CA GLN A 10 2.54 0.00 18.03
C GLN A 10 1.43 0.71 17.23
N ALA A 11 1.74 1.38 16.12
CA ALA A 11 0.79 2.20 15.34
C ALA A 11 0.83 1.82 13.85
N GLY A 12 0.05 0.82 13.47
CA GLY A 12 -0.18 0.39 12.09
C GLY A 12 -1.57 0.79 11.62
N SER A 13 -2.55 -0.12 11.76
CA SER A 13 -3.96 0.15 11.44
C SER A 13 -4.55 1.26 12.32
N ASP A 14 -4.11 1.39 13.55
CA ASP A 14 -4.38 2.55 14.39
C ASP A 14 -3.34 3.65 14.14
N ALA A 15 -3.50 4.35 13.01
CA ALA A 15 -2.59 5.43 12.61
C ALA A 15 -2.64 6.65 13.56
N GLY A 16 -3.64 6.74 14.43
CA GLY A 16 -3.74 7.78 15.46
C GLY A 16 -2.88 7.53 16.69
N ALA A 17 -2.40 6.29 16.90
CA ALA A 17 -1.63 5.88 18.07
C ALA A 17 -0.12 6.12 17.94
N ILE A 18 0.34 6.93 16.98
CA ILE A 18 1.76 7.26 16.84
C ILE A 18 2.30 7.92 18.10
N ALA A 19 3.55 7.63 18.43
CA ALA A 19 4.23 8.12 19.63
C ALA A 19 5.44 9.03 19.31
N ALA A 20 5.98 8.98 18.10
CA ALA A 20 7.06 9.86 17.66
C ALA A 20 6.68 11.31 17.85
N THR A 21 7.59 12.12 18.40
CA THR A 21 7.37 13.52 18.76
C THR A 21 8.17 14.47 17.88
N ALA A 22 7.69 15.70 17.75
CA ALA A 22 8.39 16.83 17.13
C ALA A 22 8.18 18.06 18.01
N VAL A 23 9.11 18.30 18.95
CA VAL A 23 9.02 19.40 19.91
C VAL A 23 9.68 20.64 19.32
N ARG A 24 8.96 21.77 19.35
CA ARG A 24 9.51 23.04 18.86
C ARG A 24 10.55 23.58 19.83
N ASP A 25 11.72 23.93 19.30
CA ASP A 25 12.83 24.57 19.99
C ASP A 25 13.33 25.78 19.17
N GLY A 26 12.79 26.95 19.48
CA GLY A 26 13.06 28.20 18.75
C GLY A 26 12.64 28.10 17.26
N ASP A 27 13.61 28.13 16.37
CA ASP A 27 13.42 28.05 14.92
C ASP A 27 13.61 26.64 14.35
N THR A 28 13.63 25.64 15.22
CA THR A 28 13.76 24.22 14.84
C THR A 28 12.66 23.37 15.49
N TYR A 29 12.49 22.15 14.97
CA TYR A 29 11.81 21.04 15.65
C TYR A 29 12.84 19.97 15.99
N VAL A 30 12.73 19.41 17.19
CA VAL A 30 13.51 18.27 17.66
C VAL A 30 12.63 17.03 17.58
N LEU A 31 12.97 16.09 16.69
CA LEU A 31 12.20 14.88 16.45
C LEU A 31 12.81 13.70 17.19
N ASN A 32 11.96 12.94 17.87
CA ASN A 32 12.33 11.72 18.57
C ASN A 32 11.32 10.60 18.30
N GLY A 33 11.81 9.39 18.01
CA GLY A 33 11.00 8.19 17.80
C GLY A 33 11.53 7.29 16.70
N THR A 34 10.85 6.15 16.50
CA THR A 34 11.23 5.17 15.48
C THR A 34 10.05 4.88 14.57
N LYS A 35 10.24 5.03 13.28
CA LYS A 35 9.29 4.67 12.23
C LYS A 35 9.65 3.32 11.65
N GLN A 36 8.66 2.46 11.47
CA GLN A 36 8.85 1.06 11.10
C GLN A 36 8.35 0.78 9.68
N TRP A 37 9.04 -0.14 9.01
CA TRP A 37 8.70 -0.62 7.65
C TRP A 37 8.65 0.47 6.60
N ILE A 38 9.56 1.43 6.68
CA ILE A 38 9.58 2.56 5.76
C ILE A 38 10.22 2.16 4.43
N THR A 39 9.43 2.26 3.37
CA THR A 39 9.88 2.06 2.00
C THR A 39 10.88 3.15 1.61
N ASN A 40 11.94 2.76 0.93
CA ASN A 40 13.06 3.61 0.51
C ASN A 40 13.90 4.20 1.66
N ALA A 41 13.71 3.76 2.92
CA ALA A 41 14.53 4.23 4.02
C ALA A 41 16.02 3.91 3.79
N GLY A 42 16.88 4.91 3.96
CA GLY A 42 18.31 4.85 3.67
C GLY A 42 18.68 5.05 2.20
N GLU A 43 17.72 4.97 1.28
CA GLU A 43 17.93 5.23 -0.15
C GLU A 43 17.33 6.60 -0.59
N ALA A 44 16.28 7.05 0.10
CA ALA A 44 15.62 8.33 -0.17
C ALA A 44 16.45 9.52 0.33
N GLU A 45 16.29 10.67 -0.31
CA GLU A 45 16.88 11.94 0.13
C GLU A 45 15.95 12.70 1.10
N PHE A 46 14.63 12.52 0.95
CA PHE A 46 13.61 13.22 1.72
C PHE A 46 12.66 12.24 2.40
N TYR A 47 12.33 12.52 3.65
CA TYR A 47 11.45 11.74 4.51
C TYR A 47 10.32 12.63 5.00
N THR A 48 9.09 12.34 4.60
CA THR A 48 7.92 12.97 5.21
C THR A 48 7.61 12.25 6.51
N VAL A 49 7.95 12.85 7.63
CA VAL A 49 7.78 12.29 8.97
C VAL A 49 6.50 12.82 9.61
N ILE A 50 5.63 11.92 10.05
CA ILE A 50 4.41 12.23 10.77
C ILE A 50 4.69 12.05 12.26
N ALA A 51 4.58 13.13 13.04
CA ALA A 51 4.94 13.14 14.47
C ALA A 51 3.99 14.03 15.29
N LEU A 52 3.96 13.82 16.59
CA LEU A 52 3.19 14.62 17.55
C LEU A 52 3.93 15.91 17.89
N THR A 53 3.34 17.05 17.55
CA THR A 53 3.77 18.37 18.06
C THR A 53 3.04 18.76 19.36
N ASP A 54 1.85 18.17 19.59
CA ASP A 54 1.08 18.37 20.82
C ASP A 54 0.33 17.08 21.18
N ARG A 55 0.88 16.32 22.13
CA ARG A 55 0.30 15.05 22.59
C ARG A 55 -1.10 15.20 23.22
N ALA A 56 -1.38 16.35 23.87
CA ALA A 56 -2.64 16.56 24.56
C ALA A 56 -3.84 16.70 23.60
N LYS A 57 -3.57 17.02 22.33
CA LYS A 57 -4.61 17.18 21.29
C LYS A 57 -4.94 15.91 20.50
N GLY A 58 -4.31 14.75 20.83
CA GLY A 58 -4.49 13.51 20.09
C GLY A 58 -4.18 13.68 18.60
N THR A 59 -5.04 13.20 17.69
CA THR A 59 -4.82 13.32 16.24
C THR A 59 -4.76 14.78 15.73
N ARG A 60 -5.33 15.74 16.46
CA ARG A 60 -5.22 17.16 16.15
C ARG A 60 -3.90 17.79 16.60
N GLY A 61 -3.05 17.05 17.28
CA GLY A 61 -1.69 17.42 17.64
C GLY A 61 -0.63 16.80 16.74
N VAL A 62 -1.03 16.09 15.69
CA VAL A 62 -0.13 15.46 14.73
C VAL A 62 0.25 16.46 13.64
N SER A 63 1.54 16.53 13.33
CA SER A 63 2.12 17.37 12.28
C SER A 63 2.93 16.54 11.28
N ALA A 64 3.18 17.10 10.11
CA ALA A 64 4.01 16.48 9.08
C ALA A 64 5.23 17.38 8.82
N LEU A 65 6.43 16.80 8.84
CA LEU A 65 7.69 17.50 8.63
C LEU A 65 8.52 16.80 7.56
N VAL A 66 9.28 17.58 6.81
CA VAL A 66 10.30 17.05 5.89
C VAL A 66 11.63 16.93 6.63
N VAL A 67 12.18 15.72 6.65
CA VAL A 67 13.52 15.43 7.17
C VAL A 67 14.40 15.03 5.99
N GLU A 68 15.60 15.57 5.90
CA GLU A 68 16.58 15.19 4.89
C GLU A 68 17.44 14.02 5.39
N LYS A 69 17.96 13.23 4.47
CA LYS A 69 18.77 12.05 4.77
C LYS A 69 19.98 12.32 5.68
N ASN A 70 20.54 13.50 5.57
CA ASN A 70 21.76 13.89 6.25
C ASN A 70 21.51 14.84 7.45
N ASP A 71 20.26 15.06 7.83
CA ASP A 71 19.97 15.86 9.03
C ASP A 71 20.59 15.19 10.26
N PRO A 72 21.18 15.95 11.20
CA PRO A 72 21.70 15.36 12.44
C PRO A 72 20.61 14.64 13.22
N GLY A 73 20.88 13.42 13.67
CA GLY A 73 19.96 12.63 14.50
C GLY A 73 19.02 11.69 13.72
N ILE A 74 19.08 11.64 12.38
CA ILE A 74 18.42 10.58 11.61
C ILE A 74 19.37 9.40 11.41
N SER A 75 18.86 8.19 11.55
CA SER A 75 19.56 6.94 11.20
C SER A 75 18.60 5.87 10.70
N PHE A 76 19.16 4.79 10.13
CA PHE A 76 18.36 3.76 9.45
C PHE A 76 18.73 2.38 9.97
N GLY A 77 17.71 1.60 10.29
CA GLY A 77 17.84 0.21 10.67
C GLY A 77 18.33 -0.70 9.53
N LYS A 78 18.43 -1.99 9.78
CA LYS A 78 18.80 -2.99 8.79
C LYS A 78 17.76 -3.10 7.66
N LYS A 79 18.18 -3.59 6.48
CA LYS A 79 17.25 -3.97 5.41
C LYS A 79 16.41 -5.18 5.85
N GLU A 80 15.08 -5.04 5.78
CA GLU A 80 14.17 -6.10 6.19
C GLU A 80 14.18 -7.26 5.19
N LYS A 81 14.17 -8.49 5.70
CA LYS A 81 14.00 -9.72 4.91
C LYS A 81 12.52 -9.96 4.72
N LYS A 82 12.02 -9.72 3.51
CA LYS A 82 10.59 -9.74 3.20
C LYS A 82 10.17 -10.99 2.44
N MET A 83 8.89 -11.35 2.54
CA MET A 83 8.25 -12.40 1.79
C MET A 83 8.28 -12.13 0.29
N GLY A 84 7.88 -10.92 -0.14
CA GLY A 84 7.81 -10.44 -1.51
C GLY A 84 8.31 -9.01 -1.64
N ILE A 85 8.21 -8.44 -2.85
CA ILE A 85 8.70 -7.10 -3.24
C ILE A 85 10.12 -6.86 -2.70
N ARG A 86 10.99 -7.84 -2.87
CA ARG A 86 12.33 -7.84 -2.24
C ARG A 86 13.27 -6.79 -2.83
N ALA A 87 13.01 -6.35 -4.07
CA ALA A 87 13.77 -5.29 -4.72
C ALA A 87 13.51 -3.90 -4.11
N SER A 88 12.34 -3.69 -3.49
CA SER A 88 12.03 -2.45 -2.76
C SER A 88 12.65 -2.49 -1.36
N VAL A 89 13.52 -1.54 -1.06
CA VAL A 89 14.16 -1.44 0.25
C VAL A 89 13.14 -1.01 1.30
N THR A 90 13.19 -1.67 2.45
CA THR A 90 12.35 -1.36 3.61
C THR A 90 13.22 -1.42 4.87
N ARG A 91 13.19 -0.36 5.68
CA ARG A 91 13.95 -0.27 6.94
C ARG A 91 13.18 0.52 7.99
N GLU A 92 13.67 0.52 9.20
CA GLU A 92 13.31 1.51 10.22
C GLU A 92 13.97 2.85 9.91
N VAL A 93 13.31 3.94 10.32
CA VAL A 93 13.87 5.28 10.40
C VAL A 93 13.87 5.67 11.87
N VAL A 94 15.05 5.88 12.42
CA VAL A 94 15.26 6.23 13.82
C VAL A 94 15.61 7.72 13.90
N LEU A 95 14.92 8.43 14.78
CA LEU A 95 15.08 9.85 15.04
C LEU A 95 15.48 10.02 16.50
N GLU A 96 16.68 10.51 16.73
CA GLU A 96 17.26 10.75 18.07
C GLU A 96 17.77 12.20 18.12
N ASP A 97 16.98 13.05 18.79
CA ASP A 97 17.20 14.50 18.82
C ASP A 97 17.42 15.10 17.43
N CYS A 98 16.69 14.56 16.42
CA CYS A 98 16.82 14.97 15.04
C CYS A 98 16.28 16.40 14.88
N ARG A 99 17.17 17.33 14.54
CA ARG A 99 16.85 18.75 14.44
C ARG A 99 16.58 19.17 12.99
N VAL A 100 15.39 19.70 12.76
CA VAL A 100 14.99 20.20 11.44
C VAL A 100 14.50 21.65 11.54
N PRO A 101 14.78 22.49 10.55
CA PRO A 101 14.28 23.87 10.49
C PRO A 101 12.75 23.94 10.50
N LYS A 102 12.18 24.99 11.10
CA LYS A 102 10.72 25.16 11.22
C LYS A 102 10.00 25.32 9.87
N ASP A 103 10.67 25.79 8.84
CA ASP A 103 10.13 25.97 7.50
C ASP A 103 9.94 24.65 6.75
N ARG A 104 10.46 23.54 7.29
CA ARG A 104 10.19 22.17 6.80
C ARG A 104 8.87 21.56 7.32
N LEU A 105 8.08 22.31 8.09
CA LEU A 105 6.74 21.93 8.46
C LEU A 105 5.80 21.98 7.24
N ILE A 106 5.14 20.89 6.94
CA ILE A 106 4.16 20.79 5.85
C ILE A 106 2.82 21.37 6.33
N GLY A 107 2.43 22.51 5.77
CA GLY A 107 1.21 23.20 6.14
C GLY A 107 1.31 23.90 7.50
N LYS A 108 0.53 23.44 8.48
CA LYS A 108 0.49 24.00 9.85
C LYS A 108 0.55 22.89 10.89
N GLU A 109 1.03 23.22 12.10
CA GLU A 109 0.95 22.29 13.24
C GLU A 109 -0.50 21.79 13.43
N GLY A 110 -0.61 20.52 13.78
CA GLY A 110 -1.89 19.84 14.00
C GLY A 110 -2.65 19.41 12.75
N LEU A 111 -2.17 19.73 11.55
CA LEU A 111 -2.79 19.29 10.29
C LEU A 111 -2.21 18.01 9.71
N GLY A 112 -1.14 17.47 10.30
CA GLY A 112 -0.43 16.30 9.77
C GLY A 112 -1.31 15.06 9.61
N PHE A 113 -2.22 14.81 10.54
CA PHE A 113 -3.13 13.67 10.42
C PHE A 113 -4.10 13.80 9.24
N ILE A 114 -4.66 14.99 9.03
CA ILE A 114 -5.56 15.26 7.89
C ILE A 114 -4.80 15.17 6.57
N VAL A 115 -3.59 15.71 6.50
CA VAL A 115 -2.72 15.60 5.32
C VAL A 115 -2.44 14.13 5.03
N THR A 116 -2.06 13.34 6.05
CA THR A 116 -1.82 11.91 5.94
C THR A 116 -3.03 11.16 5.37
N MET A 117 -4.22 11.37 5.94
CA MET A 117 -5.42 10.65 5.47
C MET A 117 -5.77 11.01 4.02
N LYS A 118 -5.69 12.27 3.63
CA LYS A 118 -5.90 12.68 2.23
C LYS A 118 -4.87 12.09 1.27
N THR A 119 -3.60 12.02 1.68
CA THR A 119 -2.53 11.39 0.90
C THR A 119 -2.83 9.91 0.67
N LEU A 120 -3.22 9.18 1.73
CA LEU A 120 -3.58 7.78 1.63
C LEU A 120 -4.82 7.55 0.77
N ASP A 121 -5.86 8.39 0.90
CA ASP A 121 -7.07 8.29 0.06
C ASP A 121 -6.73 8.44 -1.42
N ASN A 122 -5.79 9.32 -1.75
CA ASN A 122 -5.32 9.55 -3.12
C ASN A 122 -4.41 8.42 -3.65
N ALA A 123 -3.64 7.78 -2.77
CA ALA A 123 -2.70 6.71 -3.12
C ALA A 123 -3.38 5.35 -3.37
N ARG A 124 -4.52 5.09 -2.72
CA ARG A 124 -5.22 3.79 -2.76
C ARG A 124 -5.57 3.27 -4.15
N PRO A 125 -6.09 4.09 -5.11
CA PRO A 125 -6.31 3.61 -6.48
C PRO A 125 -5.01 3.18 -7.18
N GLY A 126 -3.87 3.81 -6.84
CA GLY A 126 -2.55 3.40 -7.31
C GLY A 126 -2.17 1.99 -6.84
N ALA A 127 -2.44 1.66 -5.56
CA ALA A 127 -2.25 0.30 -5.05
C ALA A 127 -3.16 -0.72 -5.78
N GLY A 128 -4.40 -0.32 -6.11
CA GLY A 128 -5.31 -1.11 -6.93
C GLY A 128 -4.77 -1.34 -8.35
N ALA A 129 -4.20 -0.32 -8.97
CA ALA A 129 -3.60 -0.42 -10.30
C ALA A 129 -2.38 -1.36 -10.33
N LEU A 130 -1.52 -1.31 -9.29
CA LEU A 130 -0.42 -2.28 -9.12
C LEU A 130 -0.94 -3.71 -9.03
N ALA A 131 -2.03 -3.93 -8.29
CA ALA A 131 -2.66 -5.22 -8.15
C ALA A 131 -3.19 -5.76 -9.49
N VAL A 132 -3.83 -4.90 -10.30
CA VAL A 132 -4.32 -5.25 -11.64
C VAL A 132 -3.16 -5.64 -12.56
N GLY A 133 -2.07 -4.85 -12.57
CA GLY A 133 -0.90 -5.14 -13.40
C GLY A 133 -0.21 -6.45 -13.02
N LEU A 134 -0.07 -6.72 -11.72
CA LEU A 134 0.53 -7.97 -11.21
C LEU A 134 -0.33 -9.19 -11.58
N ALA A 135 -1.65 -9.08 -11.42
CA ALA A 135 -2.59 -10.15 -11.76
C ALA A 135 -2.60 -10.42 -13.28
N GLN A 136 -2.54 -9.37 -14.10
CA GLN A 136 -2.44 -9.50 -15.56
C GLN A 136 -1.19 -10.29 -15.95
N GLY A 137 -0.02 -9.91 -15.41
CA GLY A 137 1.22 -10.64 -15.69
C GLY A 137 1.15 -12.10 -15.27
N ALA A 138 0.51 -12.42 -14.15
CA ALA A 138 0.32 -13.80 -13.70
C ALA A 138 -0.61 -14.61 -14.64
N LEU A 139 -1.67 -13.98 -15.16
CA LEU A 139 -2.55 -14.59 -16.15
C LEU A 139 -1.80 -14.87 -17.46
N ASP A 140 -1.02 -13.90 -17.95
CA ASP A 140 -0.28 -14.01 -19.21
C ASP A 140 0.71 -15.15 -19.15
N GLU A 141 1.47 -15.30 -18.06
CA GLU A 141 2.40 -16.41 -17.81
C GLU A 141 1.67 -17.77 -17.77
N ALA A 142 0.59 -17.84 -16.99
CA ALA A 142 -0.18 -19.08 -16.85
C ALA A 142 -0.82 -19.52 -18.18
N ALA A 143 -1.38 -18.57 -18.95
CA ALA A 143 -2.01 -18.84 -20.23
C ALA A 143 -0.99 -19.29 -21.31
N SER A 144 0.18 -18.62 -21.35
CA SER A 144 1.28 -19.00 -22.25
C SER A 144 1.77 -20.42 -21.94
N PHE A 145 2.06 -20.68 -20.66
CA PHE A 145 2.47 -22.01 -20.22
C PHE A 145 1.43 -23.08 -20.55
N ALA A 146 0.13 -22.80 -20.36
CA ALA A 146 -0.93 -23.77 -20.62
C ALA A 146 -1.07 -24.14 -22.10
N LYS A 147 -0.66 -23.27 -23.03
CA LYS A 147 -0.61 -23.55 -24.47
C LYS A 147 0.56 -24.44 -24.84
N GLU A 148 1.69 -24.30 -24.17
CA GLU A 148 2.93 -25.02 -24.51
C GLU A 148 3.03 -26.36 -23.79
N ARG A 149 2.50 -26.47 -22.57
CA ARG A 149 2.56 -27.68 -21.74
C ARG A 149 1.57 -28.74 -22.24
N HIS A 150 2.06 -29.90 -22.61
CA HIS A 150 1.24 -31.03 -23.02
C HIS A 150 1.13 -32.08 -21.91
N GLN A 151 -0.07 -32.56 -21.68
CA GLN A 151 -0.37 -33.75 -20.87
C GLN A 151 -1.54 -34.51 -21.52
N PHE A 152 -1.54 -35.82 -21.34
CA PHE A 152 -2.56 -36.70 -21.98
C PHE A 152 -2.63 -36.50 -23.51
N GLY A 153 -1.51 -36.16 -24.15
CA GLY A 153 -1.38 -35.99 -25.60
C GLY A 153 -1.85 -34.64 -26.18
N VAL A 154 -2.33 -33.70 -25.35
CA VAL A 154 -2.83 -32.38 -25.78
C VAL A 154 -2.26 -31.25 -24.90
N PRO A 155 -2.24 -30.00 -25.40
CA PRO A 155 -1.96 -28.84 -24.55
C PRO A 155 -2.92 -28.80 -23.36
N ILE A 156 -2.43 -28.46 -22.16
CA ILE A 156 -3.30 -28.42 -20.97
C ILE A 156 -4.36 -27.34 -21.07
N PHE A 157 -4.18 -26.31 -21.90
CA PHE A 157 -5.21 -25.32 -22.22
C PHE A 157 -6.50 -25.94 -22.79
N SER A 158 -6.42 -27.15 -23.41
CA SER A 158 -7.58 -27.85 -23.97
C SER A 158 -8.52 -28.43 -22.90
N PHE A 159 -8.09 -28.53 -21.65
CA PHE A 159 -8.92 -29.03 -20.58
C PHE A 159 -9.87 -27.95 -20.06
N GLN A 160 -11.16 -28.26 -19.96
CA GLN A 160 -12.18 -27.31 -19.48
C GLN A 160 -11.83 -26.73 -18.09
N ALA A 161 -11.34 -27.55 -17.18
CA ALA A 161 -10.97 -27.09 -15.84
C ALA A 161 -9.88 -25.99 -15.87
N VAL A 162 -8.89 -26.08 -16.78
CA VAL A 162 -7.87 -25.06 -16.99
C VAL A 162 -8.48 -23.83 -17.64
N GLN A 163 -9.34 -24.01 -18.68
CA GLN A 163 -10.06 -22.91 -19.34
C GLN A 163 -10.92 -22.12 -18.36
N HIS A 164 -11.62 -22.79 -17.45
CA HIS A 164 -12.45 -22.14 -16.43
C HIS A 164 -11.62 -21.29 -15.48
N LEU A 165 -10.48 -21.81 -14.98
CA LEU A 165 -9.57 -21.01 -14.15
C LEU A 165 -9.07 -19.76 -14.86
N LEU A 166 -8.61 -19.89 -16.12
CA LEU A 166 -8.13 -18.77 -16.91
C LEU A 166 -9.24 -17.75 -17.21
N ALA A 167 -10.45 -18.21 -17.49
CA ALA A 167 -11.61 -17.36 -17.74
C ALA A 167 -12.01 -16.56 -16.48
N ASP A 168 -12.01 -17.21 -15.33
CA ASP A 168 -12.28 -16.56 -14.03
C ASP A 168 -11.20 -15.52 -13.69
N MET A 169 -9.92 -15.85 -13.90
CA MET A 169 -8.81 -14.92 -13.72
C MET A 169 -9.01 -13.68 -14.61
N ALA A 170 -9.24 -13.86 -15.89
CA ALA A 170 -9.45 -12.77 -16.86
C ALA A 170 -10.65 -11.89 -16.48
N THR A 171 -11.78 -12.50 -16.15
CA THR A 171 -13.00 -11.78 -15.75
C THR A 171 -12.80 -10.92 -14.51
N ARG A 172 -12.14 -11.47 -13.47
CA ARG A 172 -11.84 -10.74 -12.24
C ARG A 172 -10.87 -9.58 -12.47
N ILE A 173 -9.86 -9.76 -13.32
CA ILE A 173 -8.91 -8.71 -13.70
C ILE A 173 -9.63 -7.56 -14.39
N GLU A 174 -10.48 -7.83 -15.36
CA GLU A 174 -11.20 -6.78 -16.10
C GLU A 174 -12.21 -6.05 -15.20
N ALA A 175 -12.91 -6.74 -14.30
CA ALA A 175 -13.78 -6.10 -13.32
C ALA A 175 -12.97 -5.17 -12.38
N ALA A 176 -11.80 -5.61 -11.92
CA ALA A 176 -10.92 -4.80 -11.08
C ALA A 176 -10.36 -3.58 -11.83
N ARG A 177 -9.93 -3.77 -13.08
CA ARG A 177 -9.45 -2.71 -13.98
C ARG A 177 -10.52 -1.64 -14.19
N ALA A 178 -11.74 -2.05 -14.53
CA ALA A 178 -12.87 -1.15 -14.71
C ALA A 178 -13.16 -0.31 -13.45
N LEU A 179 -13.14 -0.94 -12.27
CA LEU A 179 -13.34 -0.26 -11.00
C LEU A 179 -12.23 0.79 -10.73
N VAL A 180 -10.95 0.40 -10.88
CA VAL A 180 -9.81 1.32 -10.66
C VAL A 180 -9.90 2.53 -11.57
N TYR A 181 -10.14 2.33 -12.86
CA TYR A 181 -10.27 3.43 -13.83
C TYR A 181 -11.50 4.30 -13.57
N ALA A 182 -12.63 3.70 -13.17
CA ALA A 182 -13.82 4.46 -12.81
C ALA A 182 -13.57 5.38 -11.62
N VAL A 183 -12.91 4.85 -10.57
CA VAL A 183 -12.56 5.63 -9.39
C VAL A 183 -11.51 6.71 -9.70
N ALA A 184 -10.49 6.42 -10.51
CA ALA A 184 -9.51 7.41 -10.92
C ALA A 184 -10.18 8.59 -11.64
N ARG A 185 -11.05 8.33 -12.64
CA ARG A 185 -11.83 9.38 -13.32
C ARG A 185 -12.77 10.14 -12.37
N TYR A 186 -13.35 9.45 -11.38
CA TYR A 186 -14.17 10.12 -10.37
C TYR A 186 -13.34 11.08 -9.53
N ILE A 187 -12.15 10.69 -9.08
CA ILE A 187 -11.22 11.57 -8.34
C ILE A 187 -10.80 12.77 -9.20
N ASP A 188 -10.46 12.56 -10.46
CA ASP A 188 -10.09 13.61 -11.41
C ASP A 188 -11.21 14.63 -11.66
N SER A 189 -12.47 14.22 -11.49
CA SER A 189 -13.62 15.15 -11.56
C SER A 189 -13.74 16.12 -10.37
N GLY A 190 -12.87 16.01 -9.37
CA GLY A 190 -12.76 16.93 -8.23
C GLY A 190 -13.85 16.79 -7.18
N PRO A 191 -14.32 15.60 -6.78
CA PRO A 191 -15.30 15.44 -5.71
C PRO A 191 -14.74 15.92 -4.37
N LYS A 192 -15.61 16.35 -3.47
CA LYS A 192 -15.21 16.76 -2.11
C LYS A 192 -14.75 15.60 -1.24
N ASP A 193 -15.28 14.42 -1.47
CA ASP A 193 -15.01 13.20 -0.72
C ASP A 193 -15.01 11.99 -1.66
N TYR A 194 -14.00 11.17 -1.58
CA TYR A 194 -13.81 9.94 -2.37
C TYR A 194 -13.17 8.80 -1.53
N CYS A 195 -13.22 8.95 -0.21
CA CYS A 195 -12.59 8.00 0.71
C CYS A 195 -13.16 6.58 0.56
N LYS A 196 -14.49 6.47 0.38
CA LYS A 196 -15.19 5.20 0.15
C LYS A 196 -14.77 4.56 -1.19
N GLU A 197 -14.80 5.33 -2.25
CA GLU A 197 -14.45 4.88 -3.61
C GLU A 197 -12.97 4.49 -3.69
N GLY A 198 -12.08 5.28 -3.09
CA GLY A 198 -10.65 4.96 -2.97
C GLY A 198 -10.42 3.66 -2.20
N ALA A 199 -11.15 3.42 -1.11
CA ALA A 199 -11.08 2.17 -0.36
C ALA A 199 -11.57 0.97 -1.21
N MET A 200 -12.64 1.11 -1.99
CA MET A 200 -13.14 0.08 -2.90
C MET A 200 -12.13 -0.24 -4.01
N ALA A 201 -11.51 0.80 -4.60
CA ALA A 201 -10.51 0.67 -5.65
C ALA A 201 -9.20 0.03 -5.15
N LYS A 202 -8.95 0.01 -3.85
CA LYS A 202 -7.84 -0.74 -3.25
C LYS A 202 -8.26 -2.15 -2.83
N LEU A 203 -9.38 -2.29 -2.15
CA LEU A 203 -9.85 -3.54 -1.56
C LEU A 203 -10.03 -4.65 -2.60
N PHE A 204 -10.89 -4.42 -3.59
CA PHE A 204 -11.27 -5.45 -4.55
C PHE A 204 -10.09 -5.88 -5.44
N PRO A 205 -9.30 -4.98 -6.05
CA PRO A 205 -8.17 -5.39 -6.88
C PRO A 205 -7.09 -6.16 -6.10
N THR A 206 -6.83 -5.81 -4.85
CA THR A 206 -5.77 -6.48 -4.07
C THR A 206 -6.20 -7.85 -3.56
N ASP A 207 -7.48 -8.07 -3.23
CA ASP A 207 -8.02 -9.40 -2.95
C ASP A 207 -8.03 -10.26 -4.24
N MET A 208 -8.44 -9.68 -5.37
CA MET A 208 -8.42 -10.31 -6.69
C MET A 208 -7.00 -10.75 -7.09
N ALA A 209 -6.00 -9.87 -6.94
CA ALA A 209 -4.62 -10.17 -7.34
C ALA A 209 -4.05 -11.37 -6.53
N MET A 210 -4.36 -11.46 -5.24
CA MET A 210 -3.96 -12.61 -4.44
C MET A 210 -4.59 -13.90 -4.98
N GLN A 211 -5.88 -13.89 -5.32
CA GLN A 211 -6.56 -15.07 -5.87
C GLN A 211 -5.99 -15.46 -7.24
N VAL A 212 -5.84 -14.49 -8.15
CA VAL A 212 -5.32 -14.73 -9.51
C VAL A 212 -3.89 -15.28 -9.48
N THR A 213 -3.02 -14.76 -8.62
CA THR A 213 -1.65 -15.26 -8.52
C THR A 213 -1.57 -16.67 -7.93
N VAL A 214 -2.46 -17.03 -7.02
CA VAL A 214 -2.61 -18.41 -6.53
C VAL A 214 -3.09 -19.34 -7.64
N ASP A 215 -4.11 -18.93 -8.39
CA ASP A 215 -4.66 -19.69 -9.52
C ASP A 215 -3.61 -19.88 -10.63
N ALA A 216 -2.77 -18.87 -10.90
CA ALA A 216 -1.66 -18.96 -11.85
C ALA A 216 -0.62 -20.04 -11.46
N VAL A 217 -0.23 -20.07 -10.18
CA VAL A 217 0.64 -21.15 -9.67
C VAL A 217 -0.04 -22.50 -9.85
N GLN A 218 -1.34 -22.59 -9.57
CA GLN A 218 -2.10 -23.85 -9.71
C GLN A 218 -2.16 -24.33 -11.18
N VAL A 219 -2.41 -23.42 -12.13
CA VAL A 219 -2.42 -23.75 -13.58
C VAL A 219 -1.08 -24.32 -14.03
N MET A 220 0.03 -23.75 -13.55
CA MET A 220 1.39 -24.18 -13.90
C MET A 220 1.85 -25.42 -13.12
N GLY A 221 1.10 -25.82 -12.08
CA GLY A 221 1.42 -27.00 -11.26
C GLY A 221 2.80 -26.96 -10.65
N GLY A 222 3.56 -28.06 -10.70
CA GLY A 222 4.91 -28.12 -10.11
C GLY A 222 5.89 -27.08 -10.68
N HIS A 223 5.75 -26.69 -11.93
CA HIS A 223 6.56 -25.63 -12.54
C HIS A 223 6.28 -24.26 -11.90
N GLY A 224 5.00 -23.95 -11.63
CA GLY A 224 4.62 -22.69 -10.95
C GLY A 224 5.15 -22.57 -9.52
N TYR A 225 5.55 -23.68 -8.90
CA TYR A 225 6.14 -23.71 -7.56
C TYR A 225 7.66 -23.49 -7.56
N MET A 226 8.29 -23.60 -8.72
CA MET A 226 9.74 -23.45 -8.89
C MET A 226 10.12 -21.99 -9.16
N ARG A 227 11.30 -21.58 -8.67
CA ARG A 227 11.79 -20.19 -8.80
C ARG A 227 12.24 -19.80 -10.21
N GLU A 228 12.36 -20.76 -11.11
CA GLU A 228 12.64 -20.54 -12.53
C GLU A 228 11.47 -19.86 -13.25
N TYR A 229 10.26 -19.94 -12.67
CA TYR A 229 9.04 -19.33 -13.19
C TYR A 229 8.61 -18.16 -12.31
N PRO A 230 8.12 -17.04 -12.89
CA PRO A 230 7.86 -15.83 -12.11
C PRO A 230 6.61 -15.88 -11.23
N VAL A 231 5.68 -16.82 -11.45
CA VAL A 231 4.35 -16.81 -10.79
C VAL A 231 4.44 -17.03 -9.28
N GLU A 232 5.42 -17.84 -8.79
CA GLU A 232 5.63 -18.00 -7.35
C GLU A 232 6.03 -16.68 -6.69
N LYS A 233 6.86 -15.90 -7.38
CA LYS A 233 7.25 -14.56 -6.92
C LYS A 233 6.06 -13.62 -6.97
N MET A 234 5.26 -13.64 -8.02
CA MET A 234 4.07 -12.80 -8.18
C MET A 234 3.08 -13.06 -7.04
N MET A 235 2.88 -14.32 -6.63
CA MET A 235 2.02 -14.68 -5.50
C MET A 235 2.55 -14.10 -4.17
N ARG A 236 3.87 -14.18 -3.92
CA ARG A 236 4.48 -13.59 -2.73
C ARG A 236 4.40 -12.06 -2.73
N ASP A 237 4.58 -11.46 -3.91
CA ASP A 237 4.50 -10.00 -4.08
C ASP A 237 3.07 -9.49 -3.92
N ALA A 238 2.05 -10.25 -4.36
CA ALA A 238 0.64 -9.88 -4.23
C ALA A 238 0.20 -9.73 -2.75
N LYS A 239 0.79 -10.50 -1.84
CA LYS A 239 0.33 -10.53 -0.45
C LYS A 239 0.43 -9.19 0.27
N ILE A 240 1.48 -8.40 0.03
CA ILE A 240 1.65 -7.11 0.69
C ILE A 240 0.56 -6.10 0.29
N LEU A 241 -0.01 -6.24 -0.91
CA LEU A 241 -1.06 -5.36 -1.42
C LEU A 241 -2.32 -5.41 -0.54
N GLN A 242 -2.58 -6.52 0.14
CA GLN A 242 -3.68 -6.64 1.10
C GLN A 242 -3.39 -5.99 2.46
N ILE A 243 -2.12 -5.62 2.73
CA ILE A 243 -1.64 -5.24 4.06
C ILE A 243 -1.31 -3.75 4.13
N TYR A 244 -0.47 -3.25 3.22
CA TYR A 244 -0.01 -1.86 3.24
C TYR A 244 -1.07 -0.88 2.68
N GLU A 245 -0.82 0.43 2.79
CA GLU A 245 -1.78 1.48 2.39
C GLU A 245 -3.15 1.36 3.09
N GLY A 246 -3.13 0.75 4.29
CA GLY A 246 -4.29 0.30 5.04
C GLY A 246 -4.67 -1.14 4.70
N THR A 247 -4.82 -1.96 5.73
CA THR A 247 -5.22 -3.38 5.52
C THR A 247 -6.59 -3.46 4.83
N ASN A 248 -6.85 -4.58 4.15
CA ASN A 248 -8.15 -4.79 3.52
C ASN A 248 -9.30 -4.85 4.55
N GLN A 249 -9.01 -5.15 5.82
CA GLN A 249 -9.94 -5.00 6.95
C GLN A 249 -10.27 -3.53 7.21
N ILE A 250 -9.25 -2.65 7.23
CA ILE A 250 -9.45 -1.19 7.35
C ILE A 250 -10.24 -0.64 6.16
N MET A 251 -9.99 -1.12 4.94
CA MET A 251 -10.79 -0.72 3.77
C MET A 251 -12.26 -1.08 3.95
N ARG A 252 -12.57 -2.28 4.46
CA ARG A 252 -13.95 -2.70 4.77
C ARG A 252 -14.59 -1.82 5.84
N ASN A 253 -13.83 -1.44 6.88
CA ASN A 253 -14.31 -0.53 7.92
C ASN A 253 -14.65 0.85 7.34
N ILE A 254 -13.78 1.42 6.50
CA ILE A 254 -14.01 2.71 5.84
C ILE A 254 -15.28 2.66 5.00
N ILE A 255 -15.44 1.63 4.17
CA ILE A 255 -16.62 1.46 3.31
C ILE A 255 -17.88 1.30 4.17
N GLY A 256 -17.83 0.46 5.20
CA GLY A 256 -18.98 0.23 6.10
C GLY A 256 -19.43 1.50 6.83
N LEU A 257 -18.48 2.29 7.35
CA LEU A 257 -18.77 3.56 8.01
C LEU A 257 -19.37 4.59 7.03
N ALA A 258 -18.86 4.65 5.81
CA ALA A 258 -19.40 5.54 4.78
C ALA A 258 -20.84 5.16 4.41
N LEU A 259 -21.11 3.87 4.20
CA LEU A 259 -22.48 3.36 3.94
C LEU A 259 -23.44 3.68 5.10
N ASN A 260 -23.02 3.44 6.34
CA ASN A 260 -23.84 3.79 7.50
C ASN A 260 -24.22 5.27 7.52
N LYS A 261 -23.27 6.16 7.24
CA LYS A 261 -23.52 7.61 7.15
C LYS A 261 -24.47 7.99 6.01
N GLU A 262 -24.34 7.36 4.84
CA GLU A 262 -25.20 7.58 3.68
C GLU A 262 -26.67 7.20 3.95
N TYR A 263 -26.86 6.01 4.55
CA TYR A 263 -28.20 5.50 4.84
C TYR A 263 -28.86 6.16 6.07
N SER A 264 -28.08 6.68 7.02
CA SER A 264 -28.60 7.46 8.15
C SER A 264 -29.12 8.85 7.74
N ARG A 265 -28.63 9.41 6.61
CA ARG A 265 -29.08 10.71 6.08
C ARG A 265 -30.31 10.63 5.18
N LYS A 266 -30.72 9.43 4.77
CA LYS A 266 -31.90 9.20 3.93
C LYS A 266 -33.20 9.03 4.74
N LYS A 267 -33.11 9.09 6.06
CA LYS A 267 -34.25 9.17 6.98
C LYS A 267 -34.47 10.62 7.44
#